data_3895b72f2434717211a0ed21fbed0c83
#
_entry.id   3895b72f2434717211a0ed21fbed0c83
#
_cell.length_a   1.000
_cell.length_b   1.000
_cell.length_c   1.000
_cell.angle_alpha   90.00
_cell.angle_beta   90.00
_cell.angle_gamma   90.00
#
_symmetry.space_group_name_H-M   'P 1'
#
loop_
_entity.id
_entity.type
_entity.pdbx_description
1 polymer ?
#
loop_
_entity_poly.entity_id
_entity_poly.type
_entity_poly.pdbx_seq_one_letter_code
_entity_poly.pdbx_strand_id
1 'polypeptide(L)'
;FIWNYMMENSTVSEVPQAVLDFQSGAMLNQLKGQASMYGIDSATFLQAMGVASEEAFLEQYAEDIKSSATQLLIIQAIAEDAKLKADDAALAKYFSDNMGTEDYSTYEEHYGRPYVSMVVLSELANNYLMDNAVNA
;
A
#
# COMPACT_ATOMS: atom_id res chain seq x y z
N PHE A 1 2.16 -10.32 14.33
CA PHE A 1 2.76 -11.68 14.43
C PHE A 1 2.74 -12.41 13.09
N ILE A 2 1.58 -12.59 12.45
CA ILE A 2 1.43 -13.30 11.16
C ILE A 2 2.28 -12.67 10.05
N TRP A 3 2.26 -11.36 9.88
CA TRP A 3 3.04 -10.67 8.85
C TRP A 3 4.54 -10.83 9.04
N ASN A 4 5.04 -10.74 10.26
CA ASN A 4 6.47 -10.98 10.52
C ASN A 4 6.86 -12.41 10.14
N TYR A 5 6.03 -13.40 10.50
CA TYR A 5 6.23 -14.77 10.10
C TYR A 5 6.25 -14.95 8.58
N MET A 6 5.29 -14.34 7.87
CA MET A 6 5.23 -14.40 6.40
C MET A 6 6.45 -13.73 5.75
N MET A 7 6.88 -12.57 6.24
CA MET A 7 8.07 -11.89 5.74
C MET A 7 9.35 -12.69 5.96
N GLU A 8 9.49 -13.34 7.12
CA GLU A 8 10.68 -14.14 7.47
C GLU A 8 10.73 -15.48 6.73
N ASN A 9 9.57 -16.05 6.38
CA ASN A 9 9.46 -17.37 5.77
C ASN A 9 9.12 -17.35 4.27
N SER A 10 8.96 -16.16 3.67
CA SER A 10 8.75 -16.00 2.24
C SER A 10 10.06 -15.63 1.55
N THR A 11 10.28 -16.19 0.36
CA THR A 11 11.41 -15.86 -0.48
C THR A 11 10.93 -15.07 -1.70
N VAL A 12 11.30 -13.80 -1.76
CA VAL A 12 11.10 -12.96 -2.94
C VAL A 12 12.46 -12.84 -3.63
N SER A 13 12.61 -13.50 -4.77
CA SER A 13 13.90 -13.58 -5.49
C SER A 13 14.32 -12.22 -6.05
N GLU A 14 13.38 -11.45 -6.52
CA GLU A 14 13.58 -10.10 -7.07
C GLU A 14 12.31 -9.28 -6.93
N VAL A 15 12.44 -8.01 -6.58
CA VAL A 15 11.32 -7.06 -6.57
C VAL A 15 11.33 -6.32 -7.92
N PRO A 16 10.28 -6.48 -8.76
CA PRO A 16 10.23 -5.79 -10.05
C PRO A 16 10.26 -4.27 -9.88
N GLN A 17 10.97 -3.59 -10.80
CA GLN A 17 11.09 -2.12 -10.76
C GLN A 17 9.72 -1.43 -10.75
N ALA A 18 8.75 -1.94 -11.51
CA ALA A 18 7.39 -1.40 -11.53
C ALA A 18 6.71 -1.39 -10.15
N VAL A 19 7.01 -2.38 -9.28
CA VAL A 19 6.46 -2.43 -7.91
C VAL A 19 7.17 -1.43 -7.01
N LEU A 20 8.48 -1.25 -7.18
CA LEU A 20 9.25 -0.22 -6.48
C LEU A 20 8.77 1.18 -6.88
N ASP A 21 8.56 1.43 -8.18
CA ASP A 21 8.05 2.70 -8.69
C ASP A 21 6.65 3.01 -8.16
N PHE A 22 5.79 2.00 -8.09
CA PHE A 22 4.46 2.13 -7.50
C PHE A 22 4.52 2.53 -6.02
N GLN A 23 5.35 1.87 -5.22
CA GLN A 23 5.52 2.19 -3.79
C GLN A 23 6.16 3.57 -3.58
N SER A 24 7.14 3.93 -4.40
CA SER A 24 7.75 5.26 -4.40
C SER A 24 6.71 6.35 -4.71
N GLY A 25 5.87 6.12 -5.71
CA GLY A 25 4.77 7.02 -6.07
C GLY A 25 3.73 7.16 -4.95
N ALA A 26 3.36 6.07 -4.29
CA ALA A 26 2.45 6.08 -3.16
C ALA A 26 3.02 6.89 -1.98
N MET A 27 4.31 6.72 -1.68
CA MET A 27 5.01 7.46 -0.63
C MET A 27 5.07 8.97 -0.94
N LEU A 28 5.37 9.36 -2.19
CA LEU A 28 5.35 10.75 -2.61
C LEU A 28 3.95 11.36 -2.57
N ASN A 29 2.91 10.61 -2.93
CA ASN A 29 1.53 11.07 -2.83
C ASN A 29 1.12 11.31 -1.36
N GLN A 30 1.55 10.45 -0.45
CA GLN A 30 1.34 10.65 0.98
C GLN A 30 2.06 11.92 1.49
N LEU A 31 3.31 12.13 1.07
CA LEU A 31 4.07 13.34 1.38
C LEU A 31 3.34 14.61 0.90
N LYS A 32 2.86 14.61 -0.36
CA LYS A 32 2.09 15.71 -0.95
C LYS A 32 0.79 15.96 -0.20
N GLY A 33 0.10 14.89 0.21
CA GLY A 33 -1.09 14.98 1.05
C GLY A 33 -0.81 15.65 2.40
N GLN A 34 0.28 15.26 3.07
CA GLN A 34 0.70 15.88 4.33
C GLN A 34 1.04 17.36 4.15
N ALA A 35 1.84 17.71 3.13
CA ALA A 35 2.17 19.11 2.83
C ALA A 35 0.91 19.96 2.61
N SER A 36 -0.06 19.43 1.86
CA SER A 36 -1.34 20.09 1.59
C SER A 36 -2.15 20.36 2.87
N MET A 37 -2.08 19.49 3.88
CA MET A 37 -2.73 19.72 5.18
C MET A 37 -2.16 20.93 5.92
N TYR A 38 -0.89 21.28 5.68
CA TYR A 38 -0.23 22.48 6.21
C TYR A 38 -0.36 23.70 5.28
N GLY A 39 -1.03 23.54 4.13
CA GLY A 39 -1.20 24.60 3.13
C GLY A 39 0.08 24.98 2.39
N ILE A 40 1.05 24.08 2.30
CA ILE A 40 2.34 24.28 1.64
C ILE A 40 2.56 23.21 0.55
N ASP A 41 3.48 23.47 -0.38
CA ASP A 41 3.89 22.49 -1.38
C ASP A 41 4.87 21.45 -0.81
N SER A 42 5.06 20.33 -1.54
CA SER A 42 5.95 19.25 -1.13
C SER A 42 7.41 19.68 -0.99
N ALA A 43 7.88 20.61 -1.83
CA ALA A 43 9.25 21.09 -1.78
C ALA A 43 9.52 21.89 -0.49
N THR A 44 8.60 22.79 -0.12
CA THR A 44 8.65 23.54 1.13
C THR A 44 8.56 22.60 2.35
N PHE A 45 7.72 21.58 2.27
CA PHE A 45 7.58 20.59 3.34
C PHE A 45 8.88 19.79 3.52
N LEU A 46 9.50 19.32 2.43
CA LEU A 46 10.79 18.61 2.45
C LEU A 46 11.91 19.48 3.02
N GLN A 47 11.98 20.77 2.63
CA GLN A 47 12.95 21.70 3.19
C GLN A 47 12.79 21.87 4.71
N ALA A 48 11.55 21.94 5.19
CA ALA A 48 11.28 22.01 6.63
C ALA A 48 11.72 20.72 7.38
N MET A 49 11.71 19.58 6.69
CA MET A 49 12.24 18.29 7.19
C MET A 49 13.77 18.19 7.05
N GLY A 50 14.44 19.13 6.41
CA GLY A 50 15.89 19.08 6.14
C GLY A 50 16.26 18.18 4.97
N VAL A 51 15.30 17.84 4.09
CA VAL A 51 15.50 17.00 2.91
C VAL A 51 15.56 17.86 1.65
N ALA A 52 16.58 17.61 0.80
CA ALA A 52 16.88 18.50 -0.32
C ALA A 52 15.92 18.38 -1.52
N SER A 53 15.36 17.18 -1.75
CA SER A 53 14.49 16.91 -2.91
C SER A 53 13.65 15.64 -2.70
N GLU A 54 12.66 15.41 -3.58
CA GLU A 54 11.89 14.15 -3.62
C GLU A 54 12.81 12.94 -3.86
N GLU A 55 13.87 13.08 -4.69
CA GLU A 55 14.86 12.02 -4.93
C GLU A 55 15.63 11.67 -3.65
N ALA A 56 16.15 12.68 -2.94
CA ALA A 56 16.83 12.47 -1.67
C ALA A 56 15.93 11.86 -0.60
N PHE A 57 14.64 12.21 -0.63
CA PHE A 57 13.63 11.59 0.23
C PHE A 57 13.46 10.10 -0.10
N LEU A 58 13.28 9.75 -1.36
CA LEU A 58 13.13 8.36 -1.78
C LEU A 58 14.40 7.53 -1.51
N GLU A 59 15.59 8.10 -1.69
CA GLU A 59 16.85 7.44 -1.33
C GLU A 59 16.94 7.14 0.17
N GLN A 60 16.53 8.09 1.02
CA GLN A 60 16.50 7.90 2.47
C GLN A 60 15.58 6.76 2.90
N TYR A 61 14.46 6.56 2.18
CA TYR A 61 13.47 5.54 2.47
C TYR A 61 13.53 4.32 1.54
N ALA A 62 14.64 4.13 0.80
CA ALA A 62 14.79 3.06 -0.19
C ALA A 62 14.56 1.65 0.39
N GLU A 63 15.06 1.39 1.61
CA GLU A 63 14.85 0.09 2.27
C GLU A 63 13.39 -0.11 2.71
N ASP A 64 12.71 0.94 3.17
CA ASP A 64 11.29 0.88 3.53
C ASP A 64 10.41 0.67 2.29
N ILE A 65 10.75 1.34 1.19
CA ILE A 65 10.10 1.15 -0.12
C ILE A 65 10.26 -0.29 -0.59
N LYS A 66 11.46 -0.85 -0.50
CA LYS A 66 11.74 -2.23 -0.87
C LYS A 66 11.00 -3.23 0.03
N SER A 67 10.97 -2.99 1.33
CA SER A 67 10.23 -3.80 2.30
C SER A 67 8.74 -3.79 2.00
N SER A 68 8.16 -2.62 1.75
CA SER A 68 6.75 -2.45 1.39
C SER A 68 6.42 -3.12 0.04
N ALA A 69 7.31 -3.00 -0.95
CA ALA A 69 7.17 -3.66 -2.24
C ALA A 69 7.23 -5.20 -2.09
N THR A 70 8.12 -5.72 -1.25
CA THR A 70 8.21 -7.15 -0.93
C THR A 70 6.92 -7.64 -0.28
N GLN A 71 6.39 -6.89 0.70
CA GLN A 71 5.12 -7.20 1.34
C GLN A 71 3.97 -7.25 0.34
N LEU A 72 3.93 -6.32 -0.61
CA LEU A 72 2.91 -6.29 -1.66
C LEU A 72 2.95 -7.53 -2.54
N LEU A 73 4.13 -8.02 -2.91
CA LEU A 73 4.28 -9.26 -3.66
C LEU A 73 3.81 -10.49 -2.88
N ILE A 74 4.07 -10.53 -1.58
CA ILE A 74 3.57 -11.60 -0.69
C ILE A 74 2.04 -11.55 -0.61
N ILE A 75 1.45 -10.36 -0.45
CA ILE A 75 -0.01 -10.16 -0.47
C ILE A 75 -0.60 -10.67 -1.78
N GLN A 76 0.01 -10.32 -2.91
CA GLN A 76 -0.44 -10.77 -4.22
C GLN A 76 -0.38 -12.29 -4.35
N ALA A 77 0.71 -12.93 -3.92
CA ALA A 77 0.84 -14.38 -3.94
C ALA A 77 -0.23 -15.09 -3.08
N ILE A 78 -0.52 -14.56 -1.89
CA ILE A 78 -1.60 -15.06 -1.02
C ILE A 78 -2.94 -14.90 -1.70
N ALA A 79 -3.21 -13.74 -2.30
CA ALA A 79 -4.47 -13.46 -2.97
C ALA A 79 -4.68 -14.38 -4.19
N GLU A 80 -3.64 -14.64 -4.96
CA GLU A 80 -3.67 -15.56 -6.10
C GLU A 80 -3.95 -17.02 -5.66
N ASP A 81 -3.26 -17.48 -4.62
CA ASP A 81 -3.46 -18.84 -4.07
C ASP A 81 -4.87 -19.00 -3.49
N ALA A 82 -5.33 -18.04 -2.72
CA ALA A 82 -6.65 -18.01 -2.11
C ALA A 82 -7.77 -17.57 -3.07
N LYS A 83 -7.45 -17.20 -4.32
CA LYS A 83 -8.38 -16.70 -5.35
C LYS A 83 -9.16 -15.46 -4.93
N LEU A 84 -8.56 -14.61 -4.09
CA LEU A 84 -9.11 -13.35 -3.66
C LEU A 84 -9.02 -12.31 -4.80
N LYS A 85 -10.02 -11.44 -4.89
CA LYS A 85 -10.05 -10.38 -5.91
C LYS A 85 -10.58 -9.10 -5.28
N ALA A 86 -9.89 -8.00 -5.55
CA ALA A 86 -10.36 -6.66 -5.25
C ALA A 86 -11.20 -6.13 -6.43
N ASP A 87 -12.33 -6.78 -6.70
CA ASP A 87 -13.32 -6.35 -7.69
C ASP A 87 -14.22 -5.21 -7.13
N ASP A 88 -15.13 -4.69 -7.96
CA ASP A 88 -15.99 -3.58 -7.57
C ASP A 88 -16.84 -3.89 -6.35
N ALA A 89 -17.31 -5.15 -6.23
CA ALA A 89 -18.11 -5.58 -5.09
C ALA A 89 -17.28 -5.62 -3.80
N ALA A 90 -16.03 -6.09 -3.87
CA ALA A 90 -15.11 -6.10 -2.74
C ALA A 90 -14.72 -4.67 -2.32
N LEU A 91 -14.50 -3.78 -3.28
CA LEU A 91 -14.25 -2.37 -3.00
C LEU A 91 -15.44 -1.70 -2.32
N ALA A 92 -16.64 -1.81 -2.90
CA ALA A 92 -17.86 -1.24 -2.31
C ALA A 92 -18.08 -1.75 -0.89
N LYS A 93 -17.89 -3.06 -0.66
CA LYS A 93 -18.00 -3.65 0.68
C LYS A 93 -16.97 -3.08 1.65
N TYR A 94 -15.70 -3.00 1.25
CA TYR A 94 -14.63 -2.42 2.08
C TYR A 94 -14.97 -1.00 2.53
N PHE A 95 -15.38 -0.15 1.58
CA PHE A 95 -15.72 1.24 1.87
C PHE A 95 -17.01 1.37 2.69
N SER A 96 -18.00 0.49 2.47
CA SER A 96 -19.19 0.42 3.31
C SER A 96 -18.86 0.08 4.76
N ASP A 97 -18.01 -0.94 4.98
CA ASP A 97 -17.65 -1.42 6.31
C ASP A 97 -16.74 -0.43 7.07
N ASN A 98 -15.83 0.25 6.38
CA ASN A 98 -14.81 1.10 7.01
C ASN A 98 -15.14 2.60 6.98
N MET A 99 -15.91 3.06 5.98
CA MET A 99 -16.20 4.48 5.74
C MET A 99 -17.70 4.80 5.77
N GLY A 100 -18.55 3.78 5.85
CA GLY A 100 -20.02 3.93 5.87
C GLY A 100 -20.63 4.33 4.52
N THR A 101 -19.91 4.15 3.42
CA THR A 101 -20.37 4.43 2.05
C THR A 101 -19.85 3.39 1.08
N GLU A 102 -20.67 2.97 0.13
CA GLU A 102 -20.23 2.12 -0.98
C GLU A 102 -19.56 2.92 -2.11
N ASP A 103 -19.69 4.25 -2.09
CA ASP A 103 -19.08 5.14 -3.09
C ASP A 103 -17.62 5.42 -2.73
N TYR A 104 -16.72 4.86 -3.52
CA TYR A 104 -15.27 5.04 -3.40
C TYR A 104 -14.66 5.91 -4.53
N SER A 105 -15.51 6.53 -5.37
CA SER A 105 -15.07 7.30 -6.53
C SER A 105 -14.07 8.41 -6.18
N THR A 106 -14.31 9.15 -5.11
CA THR A 106 -13.39 10.20 -4.63
C THR A 106 -12.01 9.67 -4.28
N TYR A 107 -11.94 8.48 -3.69
CA TYR A 107 -10.67 7.83 -3.35
C TYR A 107 -9.97 7.32 -4.62
N GLU A 108 -10.72 6.76 -5.55
CA GLU A 108 -10.19 6.30 -6.83
C GLU A 108 -9.67 7.47 -7.69
N GLU A 109 -10.35 8.60 -7.71
CA GLU A 109 -9.89 9.83 -8.37
C GLU A 109 -8.62 10.39 -7.75
N HIS A 110 -8.49 10.32 -6.41
CA HIS A 110 -7.35 10.89 -5.70
C HIS A 110 -6.11 9.99 -5.71
N TYR A 111 -6.29 8.69 -5.48
CA TYR A 111 -5.18 7.74 -5.31
C TYR A 111 -4.97 6.81 -6.50
N GLY A 112 -5.93 6.73 -7.41
CA GLY A 112 -5.95 5.81 -8.54
C GLY A 112 -6.46 4.40 -8.17
N ARG A 113 -7.10 3.75 -9.14
CA ARG A 113 -7.66 2.40 -9.00
C ARG A 113 -6.64 1.36 -8.50
N PRO A 114 -5.39 1.32 -9.00
CA PRO A 114 -4.41 0.33 -8.53
C PRO A 114 -4.13 0.44 -7.04
N TYR A 115 -4.02 1.65 -6.50
CA TYR A 115 -3.80 1.87 -5.07
C TYR A 115 -4.99 1.42 -4.23
N VAL A 116 -6.21 1.82 -4.62
CA VAL A 116 -7.43 1.45 -3.90
C VAL A 116 -7.63 -0.07 -3.91
N SER A 117 -7.41 -0.71 -5.06
CA SER A 117 -7.48 -2.17 -5.18
C SER A 117 -6.43 -2.89 -4.32
N MET A 118 -5.21 -2.35 -4.24
CA MET A 118 -4.15 -2.88 -3.38
C MET A 118 -4.53 -2.84 -1.89
N VAL A 119 -5.12 -1.72 -1.43
CA VAL A 119 -5.56 -1.58 -0.03
C VAL A 119 -6.61 -2.65 0.30
N VAL A 120 -7.61 -2.82 -0.56
CA VAL A 120 -8.68 -3.81 -0.37
C VAL A 120 -8.12 -5.23 -0.43
N LEU A 121 -7.24 -5.52 -1.38
CA LEU A 121 -6.61 -6.84 -1.50
C LEU A 121 -5.76 -7.18 -0.27
N SER A 122 -5.07 -6.19 0.29
CA SER A 122 -4.29 -6.35 1.53
C SER A 122 -5.17 -6.73 2.71
N GLU A 123 -6.34 -6.11 2.84
CA GLU A 123 -7.29 -6.47 3.90
C GLU A 123 -7.88 -7.87 3.69
N LEU A 124 -8.28 -8.20 2.45
CA LEU A 124 -8.80 -9.54 2.14
C LEU A 124 -7.76 -10.62 2.44
N ALA A 125 -6.49 -10.42 2.07
CA ALA A 125 -5.41 -11.35 2.35
C ALA A 125 -5.14 -11.48 3.86
N ASN A 126 -5.19 -10.36 4.60
CA ASN A 126 -5.02 -10.36 6.05
C ASN A 126 -6.14 -11.15 6.75
N ASN A 127 -7.40 -10.90 6.36
CA ASN A 127 -8.55 -11.63 6.91
C ASN A 127 -8.46 -13.12 6.60
N TYR A 128 -8.10 -13.48 5.37
CA TYR A 128 -7.86 -14.87 4.97
C TYR A 128 -6.78 -15.55 5.83
N LEU A 129 -5.67 -14.89 6.07
CA LEU A 129 -4.60 -15.42 6.94
C LEU A 129 -5.07 -15.58 8.39
N MET A 130 -5.81 -14.61 8.92
CA MET A 130 -6.33 -14.68 10.28
C MET A 130 -7.32 -15.84 10.44
N ASP A 131 -8.24 -15.99 9.50
CA ASP A 131 -9.26 -17.05 9.53
C ASP A 131 -8.63 -18.46 9.42
N ASN A 132 -7.51 -18.60 8.70
CA ASN A 132 -6.84 -19.88 8.52
C ASN A 132 -5.76 -20.15 9.58
N ALA A 133 -5.19 -19.14 10.23
CA ALA A 133 -4.20 -19.30 11.29
C ALA A 133 -4.77 -19.84 12.61
N VAL A 134 -6.05 -19.63 12.85
CA VAL A 134 -6.74 -20.14 14.08
C VAL A 134 -6.98 -21.65 14.02
N ASN A 135 -6.86 -22.25 12.83
CA ASN A 135 -7.16 -23.67 12.59
C ASN A 135 -5.90 -24.53 12.33
N ALA A 136 -4.69 -23.99 12.59
CA ALA A 136 -3.42 -24.70 12.38
C ALA A 136 -2.76 -25.16 13.71
#